data_329340d9beafa8e912dbdc6de03dd470
#
_entry.id   329340d9beafa8e912dbdc6de03dd470
#
_cell.length_a   1.000
_cell.length_b   1.000
_cell.length_c   1.000
_cell.angle_alpha   90.00
_cell.angle_beta   90.00
_cell.angle_gamma   90.00
#
_symmetry.space_group_name_H-M   'P 1'
#
loop_
_entity.id
_entity.type
_entity.pdbx_description
1 polymer ?
#
loop_
_entity_poly.entity_id
_entity_poly.type
_entity_poly.pdbx_seq_one_letter_code
_entity_poly.pdbx_strand_id
1 'polypeptide(L)'
;MAKEALLKVVEAEKEADQMIKKAKEDAKEMAILADKRSKKILEELTIKARIECDRLKAQAQEEMKGELYSIALESDKRCRSIIDIPQDRFDEAKKILIERIVK
;
A
#
# COMPACT_ATOMS: atom_id res chain seq x y z
N MET A 1 -73.19 -3.45 -17.16
CA MET A 1 -72.19 -2.81 -17.99
C MET A 1 -71.37 -1.80 -17.25
N ALA A 2 -71.90 -0.89 -16.50
CA ALA A 2 -71.15 0.03 -15.67
C ALA A 2 -70.34 -0.69 -14.55
N LYS A 3 -70.88 -1.79 -14.05
CA LYS A 3 -70.26 -2.63 -13.01
C LYS A 3 -68.99 -3.34 -13.51
N GLU A 4 -69.00 -3.80 -14.73
CA GLU A 4 -67.85 -4.45 -15.39
C GLU A 4 -66.69 -3.48 -15.64
N ALA A 5 -67.04 -2.26 -16.09
CA ALA A 5 -66.07 -1.21 -16.31
C ALA A 5 -65.41 -0.79 -14.98
N LEU A 6 -66.17 -0.68 -13.90
CA LEU A 6 -65.71 -0.36 -12.57
C LEU A 6 -64.78 -1.44 -12.03
N LEU A 7 -65.14 -2.72 -12.21
CA LEU A 7 -64.29 -3.85 -11.81
C LEU A 7 -62.96 -3.88 -12.51
N LYS A 8 -62.94 -3.55 -13.80
CA LYS A 8 -61.71 -3.45 -14.58
C LYS A 8 -60.79 -2.34 -14.07
N VAL A 9 -61.36 -1.20 -13.68
CA VAL A 9 -60.61 -0.10 -13.09
C VAL A 9 -60.00 -0.52 -11.73
N VAL A 10 -60.77 -1.20 -10.89
CA VAL A 10 -60.32 -1.70 -9.61
C VAL A 10 -59.17 -2.71 -9.80
N GLU A 11 -59.32 -3.63 -10.75
CA GLU A 11 -58.23 -4.58 -11.07
C GLU A 11 -56.98 -3.89 -11.55
N ALA A 12 -57.12 -2.89 -12.44
CA ALA A 12 -55.98 -2.13 -12.93
C ALA A 12 -55.26 -1.35 -11.81
N GLU A 13 -56.03 -0.78 -10.87
CA GLU A 13 -55.46 -0.12 -9.71
C GLU A 13 -54.70 -1.09 -8.78
N LYS A 14 -55.27 -2.28 -8.57
CA LYS A 14 -54.59 -3.34 -7.81
C LYS A 14 -53.30 -3.77 -8.43
N GLU A 15 -53.31 -4.00 -9.74
CA GLU A 15 -52.09 -4.36 -10.50
C GLU A 15 -51.05 -3.27 -10.43
N ALA A 16 -51.47 -2.01 -10.59
CA ALA A 16 -50.56 -0.86 -10.48
C ALA A 16 -49.93 -0.76 -9.09
N ASP A 17 -50.74 -0.94 -8.02
CA ASP A 17 -50.24 -0.95 -6.65
C ASP A 17 -49.24 -2.07 -6.40
N GLN A 18 -49.53 -3.27 -6.92
CA GLN A 18 -48.61 -4.40 -6.82
C GLN A 18 -47.29 -4.15 -7.56
N MET A 19 -47.37 -3.53 -8.74
CA MET A 19 -46.18 -3.15 -9.51
C MET A 19 -45.31 -2.15 -8.74
N ILE A 20 -45.93 -1.14 -8.15
CA ILE A 20 -45.21 -0.15 -7.34
C ILE A 20 -44.57 -0.80 -6.11
N LYS A 21 -45.32 -1.68 -5.42
CA LYS A 21 -44.80 -2.43 -4.28
C LYS A 21 -43.59 -3.27 -4.64
N LYS A 22 -43.72 -4.02 -5.73
CA LYS A 22 -42.64 -4.86 -6.24
C LYS A 22 -41.42 -4.03 -6.65
N ALA A 23 -41.62 -2.91 -7.34
CA ALA A 23 -40.58 -2.02 -7.72
C ALA A 23 -39.81 -1.46 -6.51
N LYS A 24 -40.53 -1.11 -5.43
CA LYS A 24 -39.93 -0.65 -4.18
C LYS A 24 -39.10 -1.74 -3.50
N GLU A 25 -39.62 -2.96 -3.46
CA GLU A 25 -38.91 -4.11 -2.90
C GLU A 25 -37.66 -4.44 -3.71
N ASP A 26 -37.75 -4.45 -5.02
CA ASP A 26 -36.64 -4.69 -5.92
C ASP A 26 -35.55 -3.60 -5.76
N ALA A 27 -35.98 -2.35 -5.64
CA ALA A 27 -35.06 -1.24 -5.39
C ALA A 27 -34.30 -1.39 -4.06
N LYS A 28 -35.00 -1.82 -2.99
CA LYS A 28 -34.35 -2.10 -1.71
C LYS A 28 -33.36 -3.26 -1.80
N GLU A 29 -33.73 -4.34 -2.46
CA GLU A 29 -32.82 -5.46 -2.70
C GLU A 29 -31.58 -5.04 -3.49
N MET A 30 -31.79 -4.27 -4.55
CA MET A 30 -30.68 -3.75 -5.35
C MET A 30 -29.73 -2.90 -4.53
N ALA A 31 -30.25 -2.04 -3.66
CA ALA A 31 -29.46 -1.22 -2.76
C ALA A 31 -28.64 -2.07 -1.78
N ILE A 32 -29.26 -3.10 -1.19
CA ILE A 32 -28.59 -4.02 -0.28
C ILE A 32 -27.49 -4.81 -0.99
N LEU A 33 -27.79 -5.33 -2.18
CA LEU A 33 -26.81 -6.07 -2.99
C LEU A 33 -25.64 -5.17 -3.42
N ALA A 34 -25.93 -3.94 -3.82
CA ALA A 34 -24.90 -2.97 -4.20
C ALA A 34 -23.98 -2.66 -3.00
N ASP A 35 -24.53 -2.48 -1.82
CA ASP A 35 -23.77 -2.25 -0.59
C ASP A 35 -22.88 -3.44 -0.24
N LYS A 36 -23.41 -4.66 -0.28
CA LYS A 36 -22.65 -5.89 -0.06
C LYS A 36 -21.52 -6.05 -1.07
N ARG A 37 -21.82 -5.81 -2.33
CA ARG A 37 -20.82 -5.90 -3.41
C ARG A 37 -19.70 -4.87 -3.23
N SER A 38 -20.09 -3.65 -2.86
CA SER A 38 -19.14 -2.57 -2.60
C SER A 38 -18.20 -2.93 -1.44
N LYS A 39 -18.74 -3.42 -0.33
CA LYS A 39 -17.95 -3.87 0.82
C LYS A 39 -17.01 -5.00 0.47
N LYS A 40 -17.47 -5.97 -0.30
CA LYS A 40 -16.66 -7.10 -0.76
C LYS A 40 -15.49 -6.64 -1.63
N ILE A 41 -15.76 -5.74 -2.57
CA ILE A 41 -14.73 -5.17 -3.43
C ILE A 41 -13.70 -4.39 -2.61
N LEU A 42 -14.16 -3.61 -1.63
CA LEU A 42 -13.27 -2.87 -0.75
C LEU A 42 -12.36 -3.79 0.07
N GLU A 43 -12.90 -4.88 0.61
CA GLU A 43 -12.12 -5.88 1.34
C GLU A 43 -11.07 -6.55 0.44
N GLU A 44 -11.47 -6.96 -0.77
CA GLU A 44 -10.56 -7.57 -1.75
C GLU A 44 -9.44 -6.63 -2.15
N LEU A 45 -9.75 -5.37 -2.41
CA LEU A 45 -8.77 -4.34 -2.75
C LEU A 45 -7.82 -4.05 -1.58
N THR A 46 -8.34 -4.02 -0.36
CA THR A 46 -7.54 -3.82 0.84
C THR A 46 -6.54 -4.96 1.04
N ILE A 47 -6.99 -6.20 0.85
CA ILE A 47 -6.13 -7.38 0.94
C ILE A 47 -5.03 -7.34 -0.13
N LYS A 48 -5.40 -7.04 -1.38
CA LYS A 48 -4.44 -6.90 -2.49
C LYS A 48 -3.43 -5.81 -2.24
N ALA A 49 -3.89 -4.67 -1.73
CA ALA A 49 -3.01 -3.55 -1.40
C ALA A 49 -2.01 -3.92 -0.30
N ARG A 50 -2.43 -4.65 0.73
CA ARG A 50 -1.54 -5.13 1.79
C ARG A 50 -0.49 -6.10 1.26
N ILE A 51 -0.90 -7.05 0.44
CA ILE A 51 0.01 -8.02 -0.19
C ILE A 51 1.06 -7.28 -1.02
N GLU A 52 0.64 -6.30 -1.83
CA GLU A 52 1.55 -5.52 -2.65
C GLU A 52 2.49 -4.64 -1.81
N CYS A 53 2.00 -4.03 -0.74
CA CYS A 53 2.84 -3.29 0.21
C CYS A 53 3.88 -4.19 0.87
N ASP A 54 3.49 -5.39 1.30
CA ASP A 54 4.41 -6.35 1.92
C ASP A 54 5.46 -6.82 0.92
N ARG A 55 5.05 -7.05 -0.33
CA ARG A 55 5.97 -7.41 -1.42
C ARG A 55 7.00 -6.31 -1.67
N LEU A 56 6.55 -5.06 -1.76
CA LEU A 56 7.43 -3.90 -1.98
C LEU A 56 8.40 -3.69 -0.81
N LYS A 57 7.92 -3.86 0.42
CA LYS A 57 8.78 -3.79 1.61
C LYS A 57 9.86 -4.86 1.60
N ALA A 58 9.47 -6.10 1.28
CA ALA A 58 10.42 -7.21 1.19
C ALA A 58 11.46 -6.97 0.11
N GLN A 59 11.04 -6.49 -1.06
CA GLN A 59 11.93 -6.14 -2.15
C GLN A 59 12.90 -5.02 -1.76
N ALA A 60 12.40 -3.96 -1.13
CA ALA A 60 13.23 -2.85 -0.67
C ALA A 60 14.26 -3.30 0.38
N GLN A 61 13.87 -4.17 1.31
CA GLN A 61 14.78 -4.75 2.30
C GLN A 61 15.88 -5.58 1.66
N GLU A 62 15.54 -6.36 0.64
CA GLU A 62 16.50 -7.18 -0.08
C GLU A 62 17.50 -6.33 -0.85
N GLU A 63 17.03 -5.28 -1.53
CA GLU A 63 17.88 -4.32 -2.22
C GLU A 63 18.80 -3.56 -1.25
N MET A 64 18.27 -3.14 -0.10
CA MET A 64 19.06 -2.47 0.94
C MET A 64 20.14 -3.36 1.53
N LYS A 65 19.90 -4.66 1.67
CA LYS A 65 20.94 -5.60 2.15
C LYS A 65 22.18 -5.59 1.28
N GLY A 66 21.99 -5.60 -0.05
CA GLY A 66 23.08 -5.53 -1.00
C GLY A 66 23.88 -4.23 -0.86
N GLU A 67 23.21 -3.10 -0.78
CA GLU A 67 23.84 -1.79 -0.61
C GLU A 67 24.56 -1.67 0.74
N LEU A 68 23.92 -2.11 1.82
CA LEU A 68 24.51 -2.10 3.16
C LEU A 68 25.76 -2.98 3.22
N TYR A 69 25.73 -4.13 2.58
CA TYR A 69 26.89 -5.01 2.49
C TYR A 69 28.04 -4.35 1.73
N SER A 70 27.76 -3.69 0.61
CA SER A 70 28.76 -2.95 -0.17
C SER A 70 29.37 -1.79 0.63
N ILE A 71 28.55 -1.04 1.34
CA ILE A 71 29.01 0.06 2.20
C ILE A 71 29.90 -0.47 3.33
N ALA A 72 29.49 -1.58 3.95
CA ALA A 72 30.28 -2.21 5.00
C ALA A 72 31.64 -2.67 4.52
N LEU A 73 31.72 -3.29 3.32
CA LEU A 73 32.98 -3.69 2.72
C LEU A 73 33.89 -2.50 2.41
N GLU A 74 33.33 -1.46 1.84
CA GLU A 74 34.07 -0.25 1.50
C GLU A 74 34.58 0.47 2.75
N SER A 75 33.75 0.55 3.78
CA SER A 75 34.12 1.10 5.06
C SER A 75 35.27 0.31 5.71
N ASP A 76 35.20 -1.02 5.67
CA ASP A 76 36.25 -1.90 6.18
C ASP A 76 37.60 -1.69 5.44
N LYS A 77 37.54 -1.56 4.12
CA LYS A 77 38.71 -1.26 3.31
C LYS A 77 39.36 0.08 3.68
N ARG A 78 38.52 1.11 3.90
CA ARG A 78 39.01 2.43 4.31
C ARG A 78 39.63 2.38 5.70
N CYS A 79 39.04 1.68 6.63
CA CYS A 79 39.57 1.50 7.97
C CYS A 79 40.90 0.76 7.94
N ARG A 80 41.03 -0.29 7.16
CA ARG A 80 42.29 -1.04 7.00
C ARG A 80 43.38 -0.20 6.38
N SER A 81 43.05 0.61 5.35
CA SER A 81 44.03 1.49 4.73
C SER A 81 44.56 2.56 5.68
N ILE A 82 43.76 2.98 6.65
CA ILE A 82 44.19 3.91 7.69
C ILE A 82 45.07 3.20 8.74
N ILE A 83 44.69 1.99 9.17
CA ILE A 83 45.41 1.20 10.15
C ILE A 83 46.75 0.73 9.59
N ASP A 84 46.78 0.35 8.31
CA ASP A 84 47.95 -0.18 7.62
C ASP A 84 48.82 0.90 7.01
N ILE A 85 48.71 2.15 7.43
CA ILE A 85 49.60 3.22 7.01
C ILE A 85 51.03 2.82 7.39
N PRO A 86 52.02 2.85 6.44
CA PRO A 86 53.39 2.53 6.74
C PRO A 86 53.95 3.38 7.88
N GLN A 87 54.70 2.77 8.76
CA GLN A 87 55.27 3.44 9.94
C GLN A 87 56.04 4.68 9.56
N ASP A 88 56.72 4.65 8.42
CA ASP A 88 57.47 5.77 7.87
C ASP A 88 56.62 7.00 7.63
N ARG A 89 55.44 6.82 7.02
CA ARG A 89 54.47 7.90 6.78
C ARG A 89 53.89 8.45 8.07
N PHE A 90 53.58 7.56 9.00
CA PHE A 90 53.07 7.94 10.30
C PHE A 90 54.09 8.78 11.07
N ASP A 91 55.36 8.37 11.08
CA ASP A 91 56.47 9.07 11.72
C ASP A 91 56.72 10.42 11.05
N GLU A 92 56.65 10.50 9.75
CA GLU A 92 56.80 11.73 8.98
C GLU A 92 55.71 12.75 9.29
N ALA A 93 54.42 12.30 9.33
CA ALA A 93 53.32 13.14 9.71
C ALA A 93 53.43 13.66 11.14
N LYS A 94 53.84 12.79 12.05
CA LYS A 94 54.11 13.11 13.45
C LYS A 94 55.19 14.18 13.59
N LYS A 95 56.26 14.04 12.82
CA LYS A 95 57.38 15.00 12.79
C LYS A 95 56.90 16.38 12.29
N ILE A 96 56.14 16.43 11.22
CA ILE A 96 55.57 17.67 10.66
C ILE A 96 54.69 18.38 11.70
N LEU A 97 53.83 17.65 12.42
CA LEU A 97 52.98 18.19 13.48
C LEU A 97 53.80 18.76 14.63
N ILE A 98 54.83 18.08 15.09
CA ILE A 98 55.71 18.50 16.17
C ILE A 98 56.46 19.80 15.74
N GLU A 99 56.98 19.88 14.52
CA GLU A 99 57.66 21.07 14.01
C GLU A 99 56.71 22.28 13.95
N ARG A 100 55.45 22.10 13.61
CA ARG A 100 54.44 23.19 13.61
C ARG A 100 54.06 23.67 14.98
N ILE A 101 54.00 22.76 15.95
CA ILE A 101 53.59 23.08 17.35
C ILE A 101 54.73 23.78 18.10
N VAL A 102 55.98 23.38 17.87
CA VAL A 102 57.17 23.90 18.57
C VAL A 102 57.60 25.28 18.03
N LYS A 103 57.21 25.65 16.84
CA LYS A 103 57.41 26.98 16.29
C LYS A 103 56.35 27.96 16.75
#